data_c11b3442d022c3b09c6bca68e55569f5
#
_entry.id   c11b3442d022c3b09c6bca68e55569f5
#
_cell.length_a   1.000
_cell.length_b   1.000
_cell.length_c   1.000
_cell.angle_alpha   90.00
_cell.angle_beta   90.00
_cell.angle_gamma   90.00
#
_symmetry.space_group_name_H-M   'P 1'
#
loop_
_entity.id
_entity.type
_entity.pdbx_description
1 polymer ?
#
loop_
_entity_poly.entity_id
_entity_poly.type
_entity_poly.pdbx_seq_one_letter_code
_entity_poly.pdbx_strand_id
1 'polypeptide(L)'
;KLADEFSGTDAGNLANAYAGLCYAQLGKYEDAIKYLDKFSAKDQLVSPAILGTIGNCYAEMGQLDKAAGTLLKAADKADSQALSPIYLIQAGQLFEKLGKNSEAVKAYTLVKEKYFNSYQSMDIDKYIERASIK
;
A
#
# COMPACT_ATOMS: atom_id res chain seq x y z
N LYS A 1 7.01 27.03 -4.91
CA LYS A 1 5.71 26.40 -5.13
C LYS A 1 4.91 26.31 -3.86
N LEU A 2 3.62 26.21 -3.99
CA LEU A 2 2.70 26.22 -2.85
C LEU A 2 3.07 25.17 -1.79
N ALA A 3 3.34 23.94 -2.22
CA ALA A 3 3.68 22.87 -1.29
C ALA A 3 4.97 23.14 -0.52
N ASP A 4 5.96 23.73 -1.19
CA ASP A 4 7.24 24.03 -0.54
C ASP A 4 7.13 25.24 0.41
N GLU A 5 6.36 26.26 0.02
CA GLU A 5 6.18 27.45 0.83
C GLU A 5 5.47 27.17 2.16
N PHE A 6 4.51 26.25 2.14
CA PHE A 6 3.70 25.96 3.31
C PHE A 6 3.98 24.60 3.94
N SER A 7 5.14 23.98 3.60
CA SER A 7 5.44 22.62 4.02
C SER A 7 5.52 22.43 5.54
N GLY A 8 5.65 23.51 6.30
CA GLY A 8 5.67 23.44 7.76
C GLY A 8 4.31 23.55 8.42
N THR A 9 3.24 23.73 7.64
CA THR A 9 1.88 23.97 8.13
C THR A 9 0.96 22.81 7.72
N ASP A 10 -0.22 22.74 8.34
CA ASP A 10 -1.24 21.77 7.95
C ASP A 10 -1.69 21.98 6.50
N ALA A 11 -1.84 23.25 6.08
CA ALA A 11 -2.19 23.57 4.71
C ALA A 11 -1.12 23.11 3.72
N GLY A 12 0.16 23.33 4.07
CA GLY A 12 1.28 22.89 3.24
C GLY A 12 1.38 21.38 3.18
N ASN A 13 1.12 20.71 4.31
CA ASN A 13 1.13 19.25 4.33
C ASN A 13 0.02 18.67 3.46
N LEU A 14 -1.17 19.27 3.50
CA LEU A 14 -2.28 18.89 2.65
C LEU A 14 -1.94 19.11 1.17
N ALA A 15 -1.24 20.21 0.84
CA ALA A 15 -0.78 20.47 -0.51
C ALA A 15 0.17 19.37 -1.00
N ASN A 16 1.03 18.85 -0.12
CA ASN A 16 1.90 17.72 -0.46
C ASN A 16 1.09 16.48 -0.83
N ALA A 17 0.03 16.19 -0.08
CA ALA A 17 -0.84 15.06 -0.38
C ALA A 17 -1.51 15.21 -1.74
N TYR A 18 -2.09 16.37 -2.02
CA TYR A 18 -2.74 16.63 -3.30
C TYR A 18 -1.76 16.57 -4.47
N ALA A 19 -0.58 17.18 -4.32
CA ALA A 19 0.44 17.14 -5.36
C ALA A 19 0.84 15.70 -5.67
N GLY A 20 1.07 14.91 -4.62
CA GLY A 20 1.44 13.50 -4.79
C GLY A 20 0.38 12.70 -5.51
N LEU A 21 -0.88 12.87 -5.14
CA LEU A 21 -1.98 12.15 -5.78
C LEU A 21 -2.12 12.56 -7.25
N CYS A 22 -1.95 13.83 -7.57
CA CYS A 22 -1.99 14.31 -8.95
C CYS A 22 -0.86 13.72 -9.78
N TYR A 23 0.36 13.70 -9.24
CA TYR A 23 1.50 13.10 -9.95
C TYR A 23 1.27 11.61 -10.21
N ALA A 24 0.70 10.89 -9.23
CA ALA A 24 0.41 9.48 -9.41
C ALA A 24 -0.57 9.27 -10.57
N GLN A 25 -1.61 10.09 -10.67
CA GLN A 25 -2.57 10.01 -11.78
C GLN A 25 -1.94 10.33 -13.12
N LEU A 26 -0.93 11.18 -13.14
CA LEU A 26 -0.21 11.53 -14.37
C LEU A 26 0.86 10.51 -14.74
N GLY A 27 1.03 9.47 -13.95
CA GLY A 27 2.06 8.47 -14.20
C GLY A 27 3.46 8.91 -13.79
N LYS A 28 3.58 10.00 -13.06
CA LYS A 28 4.87 10.50 -12.56
C LYS A 28 5.11 9.95 -11.15
N TYR A 29 5.40 8.67 -11.08
CA TYR A 29 5.41 7.92 -9.82
C TYR A 29 6.51 8.35 -8.87
N GLU A 30 7.69 8.68 -9.39
CA GLU A 30 8.81 9.13 -8.56
C GLU A 30 8.47 10.44 -7.85
N ASP A 31 7.91 11.40 -8.59
CA ASP A 31 7.46 12.66 -8.02
C ASP A 31 6.32 12.45 -7.02
N ALA A 32 5.40 11.55 -7.35
CA ALA A 32 4.29 11.23 -6.47
C ALA A 32 4.79 10.74 -5.11
N ILE A 33 5.73 9.81 -5.12
CA ILE A 33 6.30 9.27 -3.88
C ILE A 33 6.97 10.38 -3.06
N LYS A 34 7.72 11.25 -3.73
CA LYS A 34 8.41 12.36 -3.06
C LYS A 34 7.45 13.22 -2.24
N TYR A 35 6.33 13.61 -2.84
CA TYR A 35 5.36 14.47 -2.16
C TYR A 35 4.54 13.71 -1.12
N LEU A 36 4.17 12.47 -1.41
CA LEU A 36 3.42 11.65 -0.47
C LEU A 36 4.27 11.28 0.76
N ASP A 37 5.58 11.06 0.57
CA ASP A 37 6.48 10.82 1.70
C ASP A 37 6.61 12.06 2.59
N LYS A 38 6.65 13.24 2.01
CA LYS A 38 6.66 14.48 2.78
C LYS A 38 5.41 14.60 3.65
N PHE A 39 4.26 14.28 3.07
CA PHE A 39 2.99 14.28 3.80
C PHE A 39 3.03 13.26 4.95
N SER A 40 3.46 12.05 4.65
CA SER A 40 3.51 10.95 5.63
C SER A 40 4.47 11.24 6.78
N ALA A 41 5.60 11.87 6.49
CA ALA A 41 6.59 12.18 7.52
C ALA A 41 6.08 13.16 8.56
N LYS A 42 5.14 14.03 8.18
CA LYS A 42 4.59 15.07 9.07
C LYS A 42 3.30 14.65 9.75
N ASP A 43 2.54 13.78 9.12
CA ASP A 43 1.25 13.36 9.63
C ASP A 43 1.35 11.98 10.27
N GLN A 44 1.26 11.93 11.60
CA GLN A 44 1.31 10.67 12.33
C GLN A 44 0.09 9.79 12.10
N LEU A 45 -1.00 10.41 11.62
CA LEU A 45 -2.24 9.70 11.30
C LEU A 45 -2.36 9.46 9.79
N VAL A 46 -1.27 8.97 9.21
CA VAL A 46 -1.22 8.70 7.77
C VAL A 46 -2.36 7.78 7.36
N SER A 47 -3.13 8.25 6.37
CA SER A 47 -4.21 7.47 5.81
C SER A 47 -3.70 6.18 5.14
N PRO A 48 -4.35 5.04 5.39
CA PRO A 48 -4.01 3.83 4.64
C PRO A 48 -4.08 4.03 3.13
N ALA A 49 -4.99 4.88 2.64
CA ALA A 49 -5.10 5.17 1.22
C ALA A 49 -3.84 5.83 0.66
N ILE A 50 -3.21 6.71 1.44
CA ILE A 50 -1.94 7.35 1.03
C ILE A 50 -0.84 6.30 0.94
N LEU A 51 -0.73 5.44 1.95
CA LEU A 51 0.25 4.34 1.92
C LEU A 51 -0.01 3.40 0.75
N GLY A 52 -1.27 3.10 0.49
CA GLY A 52 -1.66 2.27 -0.66
C GLY A 52 -1.21 2.90 -1.97
N THR A 53 -1.38 4.21 -2.12
CA THR A 53 -0.94 4.92 -3.32
C THR A 53 0.57 4.88 -3.47
N ILE A 54 1.31 5.09 -2.39
CA ILE A 54 2.78 4.98 -2.42
C ILE A 54 3.19 3.58 -2.85
N GLY A 55 2.57 2.55 -2.28
CA GLY A 55 2.83 1.17 -2.65
C GLY A 55 2.58 0.91 -4.12
N ASN A 56 1.46 1.39 -4.64
CA ASN A 56 1.14 1.24 -6.06
C ASN A 56 2.14 1.95 -6.96
N CYS A 57 2.61 3.13 -6.55
CA CYS A 57 3.64 3.85 -7.30
C CYS A 57 4.94 3.05 -7.37
N TYR A 58 5.36 2.44 -6.24
CA TYR A 58 6.53 1.57 -6.26
C TYR A 58 6.33 0.38 -7.20
N ALA A 59 5.16 -0.22 -7.18
CA ALA A 59 4.85 -1.36 -8.06
C ALA A 59 4.95 -0.96 -9.53
N GLU A 60 4.40 0.19 -9.89
CA GLU A 60 4.46 0.70 -11.26
C GLU A 60 5.89 1.00 -11.70
N MET A 61 6.76 1.35 -10.77
CA MET A 61 8.18 1.57 -11.04
C MET A 61 9.00 0.28 -11.05
N GLY A 62 8.37 -0.85 -10.84
CA GLY A 62 9.04 -2.14 -10.78
C GLY A 62 9.75 -2.44 -9.48
N GLN A 63 9.58 -1.62 -8.47
CA GLN A 63 10.19 -1.82 -7.15
C GLN A 63 9.26 -2.65 -6.27
N LEU A 64 9.14 -3.92 -6.60
CA LEU A 64 8.11 -4.80 -6.04
C LEU A 64 8.30 -5.07 -4.54
N ASP A 65 9.54 -5.16 -4.06
CA ASP A 65 9.82 -5.34 -2.63
C ASP A 65 9.29 -4.16 -1.80
N LYS A 66 9.61 -2.97 -2.26
CA LYS A 66 9.16 -1.75 -1.58
C LYS A 66 7.64 -1.61 -1.64
N ALA A 67 7.06 -1.97 -2.78
CA ALA A 67 5.62 -1.95 -2.97
C ALA A 67 4.93 -2.88 -1.97
N ALA A 68 5.39 -4.13 -1.89
CA ALA A 68 4.80 -5.11 -0.98
C ALA A 68 4.91 -4.66 0.47
N GLY A 69 6.08 -4.18 0.89
CA GLY A 69 6.29 -3.69 2.25
C GLY A 69 5.38 -2.51 2.60
N THR A 70 5.20 -1.59 1.66
CA THR A 70 4.34 -0.43 1.86
C THR A 70 2.87 -0.84 1.96
N LEU A 71 2.45 -1.78 1.12
CA LEU A 71 1.08 -2.30 1.17
C LEU A 71 0.79 -3.04 2.47
N LEU A 72 1.78 -3.76 3.02
CA LEU A 72 1.62 -4.39 4.33
C LEU A 72 1.41 -3.32 5.42
N LYS A 73 2.14 -2.22 5.35
CA LYS A 73 1.93 -1.10 6.28
C LYS A 73 0.54 -0.50 6.13
N ALA A 74 0.06 -0.36 4.89
CA ALA A 74 -1.27 0.15 4.63
C ALA A 74 -2.33 -0.77 5.28
N ALA A 75 -2.18 -2.07 5.12
CA ALA A 75 -3.09 -3.05 5.70
C ALA A 75 -3.12 -2.95 7.23
N ASP A 76 -1.93 -2.84 7.84
CA ASP A 76 -1.80 -2.74 9.29
C ASP A 76 -2.44 -1.45 9.83
N LYS A 77 -2.19 -0.33 9.15
CA LYS A 77 -2.77 0.97 9.52
C LYS A 77 -4.28 0.97 9.41
N ALA A 78 -4.82 0.37 8.35
CA ALA A 78 -6.26 0.30 8.13
C ALA A 78 -6.93 -0.55 9.21
N ASP A 79 -6.36 -1.70 9.49
CA ASP A 79 -6.87 -2.69 10.43
C ASP A 79 -8.39 -2.82 10.35
N SER A 80 -8.88 -3.09 9.16
CA SER A 80 -10.29 -3.03 8.80
C SER A 80 -10.67 -4.23 7.94
N GLN A 81 -11.83 -4.82 8.23
CA GLN A 81 -12.36 -5.94 7.43
C GLN A 81 -12.60 -5.55 5.98
N ALA A 82 -12.84 -4.25 5.73
CA ALA A 82 -13.11 -3.76 4.37
C ALA A 82 -11.84 -3.45 3.58
N LEU A 83 -10.83 -2.87 4.22
CA LEU A 83 -9.67 -2.33 3.52
C LEU A 83 -8.42 -3.20 3.59
N SER A 84 -8.12 -3.74 4.76
CA SER A 84 -6.87 -4.49 4.96
C SER A 84 -6.73 -5.69 4.04
N PRO A 85 -7.79 -6.49 3.79
CA PRO A 85 -7.66 -7.62 2.87
C PRO A 85 -7.25 -7.21 1.46
N ILE A 86 -7.70 -6.05 0.98
CA ILE A 86 -7.34 -5.56 -0.35
C ILE A 86 -5.82 -5.37 -0.44
N TYR A 87 -5.23 -4.67 0.54
CA TYR A 87 -3.80 -4.42 0.58
C TYR A 87 -2.99 -5.70 0.78
N LEU A 88 -3.49 -6.62 1.63
CA LEU A 88 -2.82 -7.89 1.89
C LEU A 88 -2.76 -8.77 0.64
N ILE A 89 -3.84 -8.84 -0.12
CA ILE A 89 -3.85 -9.62 -1.36
C ILE A 89 -2.90 -9.00 -2.38
N GLN A 90 -2.90 -7.68 -2.52
CA GLN A 90 -1.97 -7.01 -3.42
C GLN A 90 -0.52 -7.30 -3.02
N ALA A 91 -0.21 -7.22 -1.73
CA ALA A 91 1.14 -7.53 -1.25
C ALA A 91 1.51 -8.99 -1.53
N GLY A 92 0.58 -9.90 -1.27
CA GLY A 92 0.78 -11.33 -1.54
C GLY A 92 1.10 -11.61 -3.00
N GLN A 93 0.36 -10.98 -3.89
CA GLN A 93 0.59 -11.13 -5.34
C GLN A 93 1.96 -10.61 -5.75
N LEU A 94 2.40 -9.51 -5.16
CA LEU A 94 3.74 -8.98 -5.42
C LEU A 94 4.82 -9.91 -4.90
N PHE A 95 4.63 -10.49 -3.72
CA PHE A 95 5.56 -11.48 -3.18
C PHE A 95 5.64 -12.72 -4.08
N GLU A 96 4.52 -13.17 -4.64
CA GLU A 96 4.56 -14.27 -5.59
C GLU A 96 5.40 -13.93 -6.83
N LYS A 97 5.25 -12.71 -7.35
CA LYS A 97 6.07 -12.25 -8.49
C LYS A 97 7.55 -12.22 -8.16
N LEU A 98 7.89 -11.95 -6.91
CA LEU A 98 9.27 -11.92 -6.43
C LEU A 98 9.80 -13.31 -6.10
N GLY A 99 8.98 -14.34 -6.19
CA GLY A 99 9.35 -15.68 -5.77
C GLY A 99 9.38 -15.88 -4.27
N LYS A 100 8.84 -14.93 -3.51
CA LYS A 100 8.77 -14.98 -2.04
C LYS A 100 7.47 -15.62 -1.60
N ASN A 101 7.32 -16.90 -1.89
CA ASN A 101 6.04 -17.59 -1.68
C ASN A 101 5.66 -17.71 -0.21
N SER A 102 6.63 -17.88 0.69
CA SER A 102 6.36 -17.90 2.13
C SER A 102 5.74 -16.59 2.61
N GLU A 103 6.27 -15.46 2.12
CA GLU A 103 5.74 -14.16 2.47
C GLU A 103 4.33 -13.97 1.91
N ALA A 104 4.10 -14.46 0.69
CA ALA A 104 2.78 -14.42 0.08
C ALA A 104 1.76 -15.21 0.92
N VAL A 105 2.12 -16.42 1.33
CA VAL A 105 1.25 -17.25 2.17
C VAL A 105 0.93 -16.55 3.49
N LYS A 106 1.91 -15.89 4.10
CA LYS A 106 1.68 -15.15 5.35
C LYS A 106 0.65 -14.05 5.14
N ALA A 107 0.77 -13.27 4.06
CA ALA A 107 -0.17 -12.19 3.77
C ALA A 107 -1.58 -12.72 3.56
N TYR A 108 -1.72 -13.78 2.78
CA TYR A 108 -3.01 -14.40 2.52
C TYR A 108 -3.61 -15.02 3.78
N THR A 109 -2.78 -15.62 4.62
CA THR A 109 -3.24 -16.23 5.87
C THR A 109 -3.80 -15.18 6.82
N LEU A 110 -3.24 -13.98 6.84
CA LEU A 110 -3.80 -12.88 7.63
C LEU A 110 -5.23 -12.54 7.18
N VAL A 111 -5.49 -12.57 5.87
CA VAL A 111 -6.87 -12.37 5.38
C VAL A 111 -7.79 -13.43 5.94
N LYS A 112 -7.35 -14.68 5.91
CA LYS A 112 -8.16 -15.81 6.38
C LYS A 112 -8.44 -15.75 7.88
N GLU A 113 -7.42 -15.44 8.68
CA GLU A 113 -7.48 -15.53 10.14
C GLU A 113 -7.94 -14.25 10.81
N LYS A 114 -7.41 -13.11 10.37
CA LYS A 114 -7.71 -11.83 11.02
C LYS A 114 -8.88 -11.10 10.37
N TYR A 115 -9.03 -11.25 9.07
CA TYR A 115 -10.07 -10.53 8.30
C TYR A 115 -11.07 -11.50 7.70
N PHE A 116 -11.49 -12.47 8.51
CA PHE A 116 -12.35 -13.58 8.06
C PHE A 116 -13.77 -13.14 7.68
N ASN A 117 -14.20 -11.94 8.10
CA ASN A 117 -15.51 -11.40 7.74
C ASN A 117 -15.47 -10.60 6.42
N SER A 118 -14.36 -10.63 5.70
CA SER A 118 -14.21 -9.89 4.46
C SER A 118 -14.69 -10.72 3.27
N TYR A 119 -15.04 -10.02 2.19
CA TYR A 119 -15.32 -10.66 0.90
C TYR A 119 -14.14 -11.51 0.44
N GLN A 120 -12.93 -10.96 0.61
CA GLN A 120 -11.71 -11.57 0.14
C GLN A 120 -11.44 -12.91 0.83
N SER A 121 -11.89 -13.08 2.06
CA SER A 121 -11.66 -14.33 2.79
C SER A 121 -12.40 -15.51 2.16
N MET A 122 -13.44 -15.26 1.38
CA MET A 122 -14.22 -16.33 0.73
C MET A 122 -13.39 -17.10 -0.31
N ASP A 123 -12.46 -16.43 -0.97
CA ASP A 123 -11.63 -17.03 -2.02
C ASP A 123 -10.18 -17.20 -1.62
N ILE A 124 -9.82 -16.85 -0.40
CA ILE A 124 -8.42 -16.74 0.00
C ILE A 124 -7.68 -18.09 -0.04
N ASP A 125 -8.39 -19.19 0.15
CA ASP A 125 -7.77 -20.51 0.11
C ASP A 125 -7.17 -20.83 -1.26
N LYS A 126 -7.77 -20.35 -2.34
CA LYS A 126 -7.20 -20.51 -3.69
C LYS A 126 -5.84 -19.85 -3.79
N TYR A 127 -5.71 -18.65 -3.21
CA TYR A 127 -4.47 -17.90 -3.22
C TYR A 127 -3.39 -18.59 -2.41
N ILE A 128 -3.78 -19.09 -1.23
CA ILE A 128 -2.88 -19.81 -0.34
C ILE A 128 -2.37 -21.09 -1.01
N GLU A 129 -3.27 -21.87 -1.61
CA GLU A 129 -2.88 -23.09 -2.31
C GLU A 129 -1.94 -22.82 -3.45
N ARG A 130 -2.24 -21.82 -4.28
CA ARG A 130 -1.40 -21.46 -5.42
C ARG A 130 0.00 -21.07 -4.97
N ALA A 131 0.11 -20.26 -3.95
CA ALA A 131 1.41 -19.81 -3.43
C ALA A 131 2.17 -20.94 -2.74
N SER A 132 1.46 -21.87 -2.13
CA SER A 132 2.09 -22.98 -1.40
C SER A 132 2.68 -24.06 -2.31
N ILE A 133 2.17 -24.20 -3.52
CA ILE A 133 2.61 -25.23 -4.46
C ILE A 133 4.00 -24.93 -5.05
N LYS A 134 4.34 -23.67 -5.18
CA LYS A 134 5.57 -23.24 -5.87
C LYS A 134 6.81 -23.42 -5.01
#